data_62cdd3435d27693e5697d7c4215740bb
#
_entry.id   62cdd3435d27693e5697d7c4215740bb
#
_cell.length_a   1.000
_cell.length_b   1.000
_cell.length_c   1.000
_cell.angle_alpha   90.00
_cell.angle_beta   90.00
_cell.angle_gamma   90.00
#
_symmetry.space_group_name_H-M   'P 1'
#
loop_
_entity.id
_entity.type
_entity.pdbx_description
1 polymer ?
#
loop_
_entity_poly.entity_id
_entity_poly.type
_entity_poly.pdbx_seq_one_letter_code
_entity_poly.pdbx_strand_id
1 'polypeptide(L)'
;MGLAVGAPLPQGLYFVNTGDWGNRSGVDTSVGVTIPVLAWSTPWTILGGRVQFLLAGPLVEVGVHHTTYLRGVYNPLVAGQLAWDLGNNWGFSYLLGAYLNMDSEVAWSSTSLNQRFALSYTGDRWNLTVNAIWGTHFDHVTDRPQLSGCPAPFALNGCNPDFLNVDLTATRKFGDWEAGLVAFGSTDLNIPITGYQKQSQVAVGGLIGHNFGPAILQAYLTTDVYEKNYGGHDTRLWGRVILPLWTAPTAPPVATPLYRK
;
A
#
# COMPACT_ATOMS: atom_id res chain seq x y z
N MET A 1 -3.47 -2.39 -3.42
CA MET A 1 -4.36 -2.91 -4.50
C MET A 1 -3.80 -2.51 -5.86
N GLY A 2 -4.15 -3.25 -6.95
CA GLY A 2 -3.84 -2.89 -8.34
C GLY A 2 -2.38 -3.14 -8.80
N LEU A 3 -1.49 -3.59 -7.94
CA LEU A 3 -0.09 -3.92 -8.26
C LEU A 3 0.17 -5.41 -8.05
N ALA A 4 1.02 -6.00 -8.90
CA ALA A 4 1.51 -7.37 -8.75
C ALA A 4 2.71 -7.40 -7.78
N VAL A 5 2.49 -6.97 -6.53
CA VAL A 5 3.56 -6.74 -5.54
C VAL A 5 4.28 -8.02 -5.09
N GLY A 6 3.71 -9.20 -5.35
CA GLY A 6 4.38 -10.48 -5.12
C GLY A 6 5.39 -10.83 -6.20
N ALA A 7 5.26 -10.28 -7.42
CA ALA A 7 6.17 -10.55 -8.51
C ALA A 7 7.44 -9.68 -8.41
N PRO A 8 8.65 -10.24 -8.71
CA PRO A 8 9.86 -9.44 -8.75
C PRO A 8 9.77 -8.35 -9.81
N LEU A 9 10.04 -7.10 -9.43
CA LEU A 9 10.19 -6.02 -10.40
C LEU A 9 11.44 -6.26 -11.26
N PRO A 10 11.41 -5.94 -12.57
CA PRO A 10 12.62 -5.86 -13.37
C PRO A 10 13.67 -4.97 -12.70
N GLN A 11 14.95 -5.24 -12.94
CA GLN A 11 16.03 -4.40 -12.41
C GLN A 11 15.85 -2.95 -12.89
N GLY A 12 15.79 -2.00 -11.95
CA GLY A 12 15.54 -0.60 -12.29
C GLY A 12 15.16 0.26 -11.11
N LEU A 13 14.94 1.53 -11.39
CA LEU A 13 14.43 2.53 -10.45
C LEU A 13 13.04 2.96 -10.90
N TYR A 14 12.09 2.91 -9.99
CA TYR A 14 10.67 3.17 -10.25
C TYR A 14 10.16 4.23 -9.31
N PHE A 15 9.34 5.12 -9.84
CA PHE A 15 8.52 6.02 -9.06
C PHE A 15 7.06 5.59 -9.17
N VAL A 16 6.41 5.42 -8.02
CA VAL A 16 4.99 5.12 -7.95
C VAL A 16 4.34 6.16 -7.06
N ASN A 17 3.36 6.87 -7.56
CA ASN A 17 2.55 7.75 -6.72
C ASN A 17 1.10 7.25 -6.73
N THR A 18 0.56 7.00 -5.54
CA THR A 18 -0.86 6.67 -5.35
C THR A 18 -1.49 7.80 -4.56
N GLY A 19 -2.48 8.45 -5.14
CA GLY A 19 -3.31 9.42 -4.46
C GLY A 19 -4.73 8.88 -4.30
N ASP A 20 -5.38 9.22 -3.20
CA ASP A 20 -6.78 8.90 -2.97
C ASP A 20 -7.51 10.04 -2.26
N TRP A 21 -8.83 10.04 -2.44
CA TRP A 21 -9.74 10.93 -1.74
C TRP A 21 -11.00 10.15 -1.40
N GLY A 22 -11.36 10.12 -0.12
CA GLY A 22 -12.54 9.44 0.38
C GLY A 22 -13.40 10.36 1.25
N ASN A 23 -14.69 10.04 1.31
CA ASN A 23 -15.65 10.68 2.19
C ASN A 23 -16.39 9.62 3.01
N ARG A 24 -16.42 9.83 4.31
CA ARG A 24 -17.06 8.95 5.28
C ARG A 24 -18.40 9.51 5.72
N SER A 25 -19.46 8.76 5.43
CA SER A 25 -20.85 9.23 5.54
C SER A 25 -21.35 9.50 6.97
N GLY A 26 -20.82 8.79 7.97
CA GLY A 26 -21.35 8.86 9.34
C GLY A 26 -20.81 10.04 10.15
N VAL A 27 -19.58 10.46 9.92
CA VAL A 27 -18.90 11.54 10.66
C VAL A 27 -18.61 12.76 9.79
N ASP A 28 -19.11 12.76 8.55
CA ASP A 28 -18.90 13.83 7.55
C ASP A 28 -17.42 14.26 7.46
N THR A 29 -16.57 13.25 7.35
CA THR A 29 -15.11 13.41 7.30
C THR A 29 -14.61 13.03 5.93
N SER A 30 -13.81 13.90 5.32
CA SER A 30 -13.08 13.61 4.10
C SER A 30 -11.61 13.38 4.42
N VAL A 31 -11.01 12.36 3.80
CA VAL A 31 -9.59 12.03 3.93
C VAL A 31 -8.97 11.88 2.56
N GLY A 32 -7.92 12.64 2.31
CA GLY A 32 -7.05 12.51 1.15
C GLY A 32 -5.68 11.98 1.57
N VAL A 33 -5.13 11.06 0.79
CA VAL A 33 -3.78 10.55 1.00
C VAL A 33 -3.03 10.54 -0.32
N THR A 34 -1.78 10.98 -0.31
CA THR A 34 -0.87 10.87 -1.45
C THR A 34 0.40 10.17 -0.99
N ILE A 35 0.76 9.07 -1.65
CA ILE A 35 1.87 8.20 -1.26
C ILE A 35 2.89 8.11 -2.40
N PRO A 36 3.83 9.06 -2.51
CA PRO A 36 4.98 8.90 -3.38
C PRO A 36 5.91 7.81 -2.84
N VAL A 37 6.29 6.88 -3.71
CA VAL A 37 7.19 5.76 -3.43
C VAL A 37 8.31 5.75 -4.45
N LEU A 38 9.54 5.70 -3.99
CA LEU A 38 10.69 5.37 -4.80
C LEU A 38 11.08 3.92 -4.53
N ALA A 39 11.08 3.09 -5.57
CA ALA A 39 11.42 1.67 -5.48
C ALA A 39 12.64 1.36 -6.35
N TRP A 40 13.68 0.83 -5.74
CA TRP A 40 14.89 0.38 -6.42
C TRP A 40 14.96 -1.14 -6.44
N SER A 41 14.77 -1.75 -7.61
CA SER A 41 14.98 -3.16 -7.85
C SER A 41 16.45 -3.37 -8.24
N THR A 42 17.23 -3.95 -7.33
CA THR A 42 18.68 -4.09 -7.48
C THR A 42 19.06 -5.25 -8.40
N PRO A 43 20.32 -5.35 -8.86
CA PRO A 43 20.83 -6.56 -9.51
C PRO A 43 21.08 -7.72 -8.53
N TRP A 44 21.00 -7.47 -7.22
CA TRP A 44 21.39 -8.44 -6.20
C TRP A 44 20.29 -9.45 -5.92
N THR A 45 20.70 -10.65 -5.57
CA THR A 45 19.80 -11.72 -5.11
C THR A 45 20.31 -12.28 -3.78
N ILE A 46 19.38 -12.51 -2.85
CA ILE A 46 19.63 -13.17 -1.56
C ILE A 46 18.62 -14.30 -1.43
N LEU A 47 19.08 -15.50 -1.09
CA LEU A 47 18.23 -16.71 -0.99
C LEU A 47 17.37 -16.97 -2.25
N GLY A 48 17.90 -16.64 -3.42
CA GLY A 48 17.18 -16.74 -4.69
C GLY A 48 16.16 -15.61 -4.96
N GLY A 49 15.90 -14.75 -4.00
CA GLY A 49 15.00 -13.61 -4.14
C GLY A 49 15.74 -12.34 -4.57
N ARG A 50 15.14 -11.56 -5.45
CA ARG A 50 15.64 -10.24 -5.84
C ARG A 50 15.51 -9.26 -4.69
N VAL A 51 16.61 -8.56 -4.38
CA VAL A 51 16.63 -7.49 -3.36
C VAL A 51 16.04 -6.22 -3.93
N GLN A 52 15.12 -5.62 -3.21
CA GLN A 52 14.50 -4.33 -3.54
C GLN A 52 14.49 -3.42 -2.32
N PHE A 53 14.65 -2.11 -2.53
CA PHE A 53 14.52 -1.09 -1.49
C PHE A 53 13.40 -0.14 -1.83
N LEU A 54 12.66 0.30 -0.82
CA LEU A 54 11.54 1.21 -0.97
C LEU A 54 11.65 2.37 0.04
N LEU A 55 11.39 3.57 -0.47
CA LEU A 55 11.20 4.77 0.34
C LEU A 55 9.82 5.34 0.01
N ALA A 56 9.02 5.65 1.01
CA ALA A 56 7.74 6.33 0.81
C ALA A 56 7.60 7.51 1.77
N GLY A 57 7.03 8.61 1.26
CA GLY A 57 6.75 9.81 2.05
C GLY A 57 5.28 10.20 1.95
N PRO A 58 4.36 9.53 2.68
CA PRO A 58 2.94 9.82 2.55
C PRO A 58 2.61 11.24 3.04
N LEU A 59 1.66 11.88 2.34
CA LEU A 59 1.03 13.13 2.73
C LEU A 59 -0.44 12.83 3.00
N VAL A 60 -0.98 13.36 4.09
CA VAL A 60 -2.35 13.13 4.53
C VAL A 60 -3.06 14.47 4.71
N GLU A 61 -4.30 14.51 4.24
CA GLU A 61 -5.23 15.63 4.43
C GLU A 61 -6.51 15.08 5.06
N VAL A 62 -7.00 15.73 6.10
CA VAL A 62 -8.24 15.37 6.79
C VAL A 62 -9.09 16.60 6.96
N GLY A 63 -10.30 16.55 6.44
CA GLY A 63 -11.33 17.58 6.63
C GLY A 63 -12.49 17.00 7.44
N VAL A 64 -12.84 17.65 8.56
CA VAL A 64 -14.08 17.40 9.29
C VAL A 64 -14.99 18.57 9.00
N HIS A 65 -16.14 18.30 8.36
CA HIS A 65 -17.03 19.32 7.84
C HIS A 65 -17.40 20.37 8.91
N HIS A 66 -17.26 21.63 8.57
CA HIS A 66 -17.48 22.82 9.43
C HIS A 66 -16.65 22.88 10.73
N THR A 67 -15.66 22.01 10.93
CA THR A 67 -14.92 21.94 12.20
C THR A 67 -13.44 22.19 12.04
N THR A 68 -12.75 21.38 11.23
CA THR A 68 -11.29 21.46 11.10
C THR A 68 -10.80 20.93 9.76
N TYR A 69 -9.63 21.41 9.36
CA TYR A 69 -8.88 20.89 8.23
C TYR A 69 -7.42 20.77 8.65
N LEU A 70 -6.89 19.56 8.60
CA LEU A 70 -5.51 19.26 8.91
C LEU A 70 -4.82 18.64 7.69
N ARG A 71 -3.56 19.00 7.51
CA ARG A 71 -2.75 18.43 6.44
C ARG A 71 -1.29 18.37 6.89
N GLY A 72 -0.61 17.30 6.54
CA GLY A 72 0.78 17.13 6.95
C GLY A 72 1.45 15.92 6.32
N VAL A 73 2.72 15.77 6.68
CA VAL A 73 3.51 14.59 6.34
C VAL A 73 3.14 13.47 7.31
N TYR A 74 2.84 12.29 6.78
CA TYR A 74 2.70 11.08 7.57
C TYR A 74 4.06 10.41 7.79
N ASN A 75 4.14 9.47 8.69
CA ASN A 75 5.35 8.71 8.97
C ASN A 75 5.96 8.14 7.68
N PRO A 76 7.20 8.52 7.30
CA PRO A 76 7.84 7.98 6.10
C PRO A 76 8.21 6.51 6.31
N LEU A 77 8.11 5.73 5.23
CA LEU A 77 8.50 4.31 5.21
C LEU A 77 9.88 4.14 4.61
N VAL A 78 10.73 3.39 5.30
CA VAL A 78 11.97 2.83 4.77
C VAL A 78 11.87 1.32 4.83
N ALA A 79 12.05 0.63 3.70
CA ALA A 79 11.86 -0.82 3.64
C ALA A 79 12.84 -1.53 2.71
N GLY A 80 13.16 -2.78 3.06
CA GLY A 80 13.79 -3.78 2.20
C GLY A 80 12.79 -4.88 1.86
N GLN A 81 12.86 -5.38 0.64
CA GLN A 81 12.00 -6.47 0.15
C GLN A 81 12.83 -7.53 -0.56
N LEU A 82 12.48 -8.78 -0.34
CA LEU A 82 12.89 -9.90 -1.18
C LEU A 82 11.70 -10.35 -2.02
N ALA A 83 11.92 -10.55 -3.32
CA ALA A 83 10.89 -11.02 -4.23
C ALA A 83 11.40 -12.21 -5.05
N TRP A 84 10.67 -13.32 -5.01
CA TRP A 84 11.00 -14.58 -5.67
C TRP A 84 10.09 -14.83 -6.86
N ASP A 85 10.68 -15.23 -7.96
CA ASP A 85 9.97 -15.87 -9.05
C ASP A 85 9.80 -17.35 -8.69
N LEU A 86 8.56 -17.78 -8.50
CA LEU A 86 8.22 -19.17 -8.17
C LEU A 86 8.01 -20.04 -9.41
N GLY A 87 8.16 -19.47 -10.61
CA GLY A 87 7.84 -20.11 -11.87
C GLY A 87 6.35 -20.10 -12.20
N ASN A 88 5.99 -20.49 -13.42
CA ASN A 88 4.60 -20.56 -13.91
C ASN A 88 3.80 -19.27 -13.68
N ASN A 89 4.46 -18.10 -13.82
CA ASN A 89 3.89 -16.76 -13.60
C ASN A 89 3.48 -16.44 -12.15
N TRP A 90 3.90 -17.24 -11.18
CA TRP A 90 3.72 -16.94 -9.76
C TRP A 90 4.94 -16.22 -9.20
N GLY A 91 4.68 -15.25 -8.35
CA GLY A 91 5.71 -14.54 -7.58
C GLY A 91 5.28 -14.36 -6.13
N PHE A 92 6.25 -14.44 -5.23
CA PHE A 92 6.07 -14.18 -3.81
C PHE A 92 7.04 -13.09 -3.37
N SER A 93 6.61 -12.23 -2.46
CA SER A 93 7.52 -11.27 -1.83
C SER A 93 7.30 -11.15 -0.33
N TYR A 94 8.39 -10.85 0.36
CA TYR A 94 8.40 -10.44 1.76
C TYR A 94 9.10 -9.11 1.89
N LEU A 95 8.41 -8.13 2.49
CA LEU A 95 8.95 -6.81 2.79
C LEU A 95 9.02 -6.63 4.31
N LEU A 96 10.14 -6.12 4.77
CA LEU A 96 10.34 -5.64 6.12
C LEU A 96 10.73 -4.17 6.07
N GLY A 97 10.01 -3.33 6.80
CA GLY A 97 10.26 -1.90 6.85
C GLY A 97 9.80 -1.27 8.15
N ALA A 98 10.09 0.00 8.29
CA ALA A 98 9.63 0.80 9.42
C ALA A 98 9.01 2.11 8.93
N TYR A 99 7.85 2.45 9.46
CA TYR A 99 7.33 3.81 9.43
C TYR A 99 7.97 4.59 10.58
N LEU A 100 8.76 5.61 10.22
CA LEU A 100 9.51 6.40 11.17
C LEU A 100 8.62 7.49 11.75
N ASN A 101 8.57 7.58 13.09
CA ASN A 101 7.77 8.60 13.77
C ASN A 101 8.17 10.01 13.32
N MET A 102 7.17 10.79 12.89
CA MET A 102 7.30 12.21 12.55
C MET A 102 6.49 13.05 13.53
N ASP A 103 6.95 14.26 13.82
CA ASP A 103 6.19 15.21 14.60
C ASP A 103 5.14 15.91 13.71
N SER A 104 3.99 15.24 13.56
CA SER A 104 2.89 15.68 12.69
C SER A 104 1.54 15.28 13.29
N GLU A 105 0.57 16.19 13.21
CA GLU A 105 -0.79 15.97 13.73
C GLU A 105 -1.56 14.90 12.96
N VAL A 106 -1.14 14.57 11.74
CA VAL A 106 -1.79 13.58 10.88
C VAL A 106 -1.08 12.22 10.88
N ALA A 107 0.03 12.09 11.61
CA ALA A 107 0.85 10.87 11.67
C ALA A 107 0.61 10.09 12.96
N TRP A 108 0.85 8.78 12.92
CA TRP A 108 0.95 7.97 14.13
C TRP A 108 2.07 8.51 15.01
N SER A 109 1.80 8.64 16.30
CA SER A 109 2.77 9.18 17.27
C SER A 109 3.85 8.18 17.70
N SER A 110 3.96 7.04 17.03
CA SER A 110 4.91 5.96 17.27
C SER A 110 5.58 5.51 15.97
N THR A 111 6.83 5.08 16.07
CA THR A 111 7.47 4.28 15.02
C THR A 111 6.81 2.91 14.97
N SER A 112 6.56 2.39 13.77
CA SER A 112 5.97 1.06 13.60
C SER A 112 6.79 0.19 12.66
N LEU A 113 6.93 -1.08 13.01
CA LEU A 113 7.43 -2.12 12.13
C LEU A 113 6.33 -2.51 11.14
N ASN A 114 6.68 -2.63 9.88
CA ASN A 114 5.75 -3.02 8.82
C ASN A 114 6.28 -4.25 8.10
N GLN A 115 5.49 -5.30 8.07
CA GLN A 115 5.79 -6.54 7.37
C GLN A 115 4.73 -6.79 6.32
N ARG A 116 5.15 -7.16 5.11
CA ARG A 116 4.24 -7.43 3.98
C ARG A 116 4.58 -8.77 3.37
N PHE A 117 3.55 -9.57 3.14
CA PHE A 117 3.60 -10.85 2.46
C PHE A 117 2.70 -10.75 1.25
N ALA A 118 3.24 -10.93 0.06
CA ALA A 118 2.42 -10.84 -1.13
C ALA A 118 2.65 -12.06 -2.04
N LEU A 119 1.56 -12.56 -2.60
CA LEU A 119 1.54 -13.60 -3.63
C LEU A 119 0.84 -13.03 -4.85
N SER A 120 1.47 -13.14 -6.02
CA SER A 120 0.91 -12.67 -7.28
C SER A 120 0.99 -13.74 -8.36
N TYR A 121 -0.08 -13.84 -9.16
CA TYR A 121 -0.09 -14.54 -10.43
C TYR A 121 -0.21 -13.52 -11.58
N THR A 122 0.70 -13.59 -12.54
CA THR A 122 0.77 -12.61 -13.65
C THR A 122 0.70 -13.27 -15.04
N GLY A 123 0.13 -14.48 -15.11
CA GLY A 123 -0.05 -15.23 -16.35
C GLY A 123 -1.34 -14.89 -17.09
N ASP A 124 -1.41 -15.26 -18.38
CA ASP A 124 -2.61 -15.16 -19.23
C ASP A 124 -3.27 -13.77 -19.23
N ARG A 125 -2.47 -12.73 -19.12
CA ARG A 125 -2.87 -11.32 -19.00
C ARG A 125 -3.57 -10.99 -17.68
N TRP A 126 -3.66 -11.90 -16.72
CA TRP A 126 -4.20 -11.65 -15.39
C TRP A 126 -3.15 -11.06 -14.45
N ASN A 127 -3.62 -10.25 -13.51
CA ASN A 127 -2.94 -9.87 -12.30
C ASN A 127 -3.84 -10.25 -11.13
N LEU A 128 -3.55 -11.40 -10.52
CA LEU A 128 -4.22 -11.84 -9.30
C LEU A 128 -3.23 -11.68 -8.16
N THR A 129 -3.55 -10.83 -7.19
CA THR A 129 -2.63 -10.53 -6.09
C THR A 129 -3.36 -10.51 -4.77
N VAL A 130 -2.75 -11.17 -3.78
CA VAL A 130 -3.07 -11.03 -2.35
C VAL A 130 -1.86 -10.42 -1.68
N ASN A 131 -2.05 -9.35 -0.91
CA ASN A 131 -1.01 -8.63 -0.17
C ASN A 131 -1.49 -8.44 1.26
N ALA A 132 -0.86 -9.11 2.22
CA ALA A 132 -1.12 -8.97 3.64
C ALA A 132 -0.05 -8.08 4.27
N ILE A 133 -0.47 -7.08 5.01
CA ILE A 133 0.36 -6.05 5.64
C ILE A 133 0.09 -6.09 7.13
N TRP A 134 1.08 -6.49 7.90
CA TRP A 134 1.03 -6.50 9.35
C TRP A 134 1.94 -5.41 9.90
N GLY A 135 1.37 -4.53 10.72
CA GLY A 135 2.10 -3.47 11.40
C GLY A 135 2.00 -3.61 12.93
N THR A 136 3.11 -3.38 13.60
CA THR A 136 3.16 -3.29 15.06
C THR A 136 3.86 -2.00 15.48
N HIS A 137 3.28 -1.30 16.45
CA HIS A 137 3.82 -0.06 16.99
C HIS A 137 4.77 -0.35 18.17
N PHE A 138 5.87 0.41 18.28
CA PHE A 138 6.76 0.29 19.41
C PHE A 138 6.17 0.90 20.68
N ASP A 139 5.38 1.98 20.51
CA ASP A 139 4.66 2.65 21.60
C ASP A 139 3.16 2.61 21.30
N HIS A 140 2.42 1.81 22.07
CA HIS A 140 0.98 1.66 21.86
C HIS A 140 0.15 2.81 22.41
N VAL A 141 0.68 3.54 23.39
CA VAL A 141 0.09 4.76 23.95
C VAL A 141 1.18 5.78 24.13
N THR A 142 0.95 6.99 23.61
CA THR A 142 1.89 8.12 23.72
C THR A 142 1.19 9.33 24.30
N ASP A 143 1.95 10.27 24.83
CA ASP A 143 1.46 11.54 25.37
C ASP A 143 1.20 12.61 24.28
N ARG A 144 1.46 12.29 23.02
CA ARG A 144 1.21 13.16 21.87
C ARG A 144 -0.14 12.82 21.22
N PRO A 145 -1.14 13.72 21.23
CA PRO A 145 -2.43 13.48 20.60
C PRO A 145 -2.29 13.35 19.08
N GLN A 146 -3.20 12.62 18.46
CA GLN A 146 -3.30 12.41 17.02
C GLN A 146 -4.78 12.36 16.60
N LEU A 147 -5.07 12.39 15.29
CA LEU A 147 -6.43 12.37 14.77
C LEU A 147 -7.29 11.19 15.23
N SER A 148 -6.68 10.00 15.33
CA SER A 148 -7.31 8.80 15.86
C SER A 148 -7.00 8.60 17.34
N GLY A 149 -7.13 9.66 18.14
CA GLY A 149 -6.75 9.68 19.55
C GLY A 149 -7.43 8.62 20.40
N CYS A 150 -6.92 8.48 21.62
CA CYS A 150 -7.46 7.57 22.61
C CYS A 150 -8.85 8.00 23.09
N PRO A 151 -9.70 7.06 23.58
CA PRO A 151 -10.96 7.43 24.22
C PRO A 151 -10.73 8.18 25.54
N ALA A 152 -11.73 8.95 25.98
CA ALA A 152 -11.70 9.56 27.30
C ALA A 152 -11.50 8.51 28.41
N PRO A 153 -10.72 8.80 29.49
CA PRO A 153 -10.09 10.09 29.83
C PRO A 153 -8.76 10.38 29.12
N PHE A 154 -8.30 9.51 28.24
CA PHE A 154 -7.00 9.60 27.58
C PHE A 154 -7.07 10.30 26.20
N ALA A 155 -8.08 11.13 25.97
CA ALA A 155 -8.33 11.79 24.67
C ALA A 155 -7.19 12.70 24.18
N LEU A 156 -6.27 13.10 25.08
CA LEU A 156 -5.08 13.88 24.72
C LEU A 156 -3.85 13.00 24.36
N ASN A 157 -4.03 11.69 24.38
CA ASN A 157 -2.96 10.73 24.06
C ASN A 157 -3.12 10.18 22.64
N GLY A 158 -2.04 9.69 22.05
CA GLY A 158 -2.05 8.88 20.84
C GLY A 158 -2.26 7.41 21.18
N CYS A 159 -3.23 6.76 20.55
CA CYS A 159 -3.43 5.31 20.63
C CYS A 159 -3.00 4.65 19.32
N ASN A 160 -2.02 3.77 19.38
CA ASN A 160 -1.37 3.14 18.25
C ASN A 160 -1.60 1.62 18.30
N PRO A 161 -2.74 1.12 17.81
CA PRO A 161 -3.01 -0.32 17.75
C PRO A 161 -2.13 -0.99 16.68
N ASP A 162 -1.75 -2.23 16.93
CA ASP A 162 -1.25 -3.09 15.88
C ASP A 162 -2.35 -3.33 14.85
N PHE A 163 -1.99 -3.48 13.59
CA PHE A 163 -2.96 -3.58 12.52
C PHE A 163 -2.63 -4.68 11.50
N LEU A 164 -3.67 -5.16 10.85
CA LEU A 164 -3.58 -6.02 9.69
C LEU A 164 -4.39 -5.40 8.55
N ASN A 165 -3.73 -5.18 7.41
CA ASN A 165 -4.40 -4.80 6.17
C ASN A 165 -4.21 -5.93 5.16
N VAL A 166 -5.25 -6.20 4.37
CA VAL A 166 -5.20 -7.18 3.28
C VAL A 166 -5.72 -6.52 2.03
N ASP A 167 -4.90 -6.50 0.99
CA ASP A 167 -5.27 -6.01 -0.34
C ASP A 167 -5.49 -7.19 -1.30
N LEU A 168 -6.54 -7.12 -2.09
CA LEU A 168 -6.85 -8.06 -3.15
C LEU A 168 -6.91 -7.34 -4.49
N THR A 169 -6.38 -7.99 -5.53
CA THR A 169 -6.44 -7.51 -6.91
C THR A 169 -6.78 -8.67 -7.82
N ALA A 170 -7.74 -8.46 -8.71
CA ALA A 170 -8.11 -9.39 -9.78
C ALA A 170 -8.39 -8.57 -11.04
N THR A 171 -7.34 -8.27 -11.80
CA THR A 171 -7.43 -7.47 -13.01
C THR A 171 -6.93 -8.25 -14.23
N ARG A 172 -7.37 -7.85 -15.42
CA ARG A 172 -6.96 -8.44 -16.69
C ARG A 172 -6.56 -7.36 -17.68
N LYS A 173 -5.53 -7.65 -18.48
CA LYS A 173 -5.04 -6.77 -19.55
C LYS A 173 -5.73 -7.05 -20.88
N PHE A 174 -6.07 -5.98 -21.61
CA PHE A 174 -6.70 -5.96 -22.92
C PHE A 174 -5.88 -5.01 -23.81
N GLY A 175 -4.79 -5.50 -24.40
CA GLY A 175 -3.79 -4.64 -25.04
C GLY A 175 -3.10 -3.78 -23.98
N ASP A 176 -3.13 -2.46 -24.16
CA ASP A 176 -2.56 -1.48 -23.23
C ASP A 176 -3.51 -1.12 -22.09
N TRP A 177 -4.75 -1.58 -22.12
CA TRP A 177 -5.73 -1.39 -21.08
C TRP A 177 -5.67 -2.51 -20.02
N GLU A 178 -5.98 -2.17 -18.79
CA GLU A 178 -6.20 -3.09 -17.67
C GLU A 178 -7.53 -2.75 -17.02
N ALA A 179 -8.33 -3.77 -16.69
CA ALA A 179 -9.57 -3.58 -15.93
C ALA A 179 -9.84 -4.78 -15.02
N GLY A 180 -10.56 -4.54 -13.92
CA GLY A 180 -10.95 -5.62 -13.01
C GLY A 180 -11.39 -5.11 -11.65
N LEU A 181 -11.35 -6.03 -10.68
CA LEU A 181 -11.82 -5.81 -9.32
C LEU A 181 -10.65 -5.64 -8.36
N VAL A 182 -10.89 -4.84 -7.33
CA VAL A 182 -9.99 -4.64 -6.20
C VAL A 182 -10.79 -4.68 -4.90
N ALA A 183 -10.15 -5.11 -3.82
CA ALA A 183 -10.72 -5.03 -2.49
C ALA A 183 -9.61 -4.80 -1.47
N PHE A 184 -9.95 -4.23 -0.33
CA PHE A 184 -9.08 -4.20 0.82
C PHE A 184 -9.86 -4.41 2.12
N GLY A 185 -9.17 -4.96 3.11
CA GLY A 185 -9.64 -5.01 4.49
C GLY A 185 -8.59 -4.43 5.43
N SER A 186 -9.06 -3.81 6.50
CA SER A 186 -8.21 -3.26 7.57
C SER A 186 -8.82 -3.61 8.92
N THR A 187 -7.99 -4.00 9.87
CA THR A 187 -8.46 -4.26 11.25
C THR A 187 -7.35 -4.03 12.27
N ASP A 188 -7.73 -3.49 13.43
CA ASP A 188 -6.86 -3.41 14.59
C ASP A 188 -6.72 -4.79 15.26
N LEU A 189 -5.50 -5.17 15.63
CA LEU A 189 -5.20 -6.49 16.21
C LEU A 189 -5.26 -6.49 17.74
N ASN A 190 -4.91 -5.38 18.40
CA ASN A 190 -4.89 -5.26 19.84
C ASN A 190 -5.74 -4.09 20.34
N ILE A 191 -5.81 -3.94 21.65
CA ILE A 191 -6.46 -2.84 22.36
C ILE A 191 -5.35 -2.11 23.14
N PRO A 192 -4.85 -0.95 22.65
CA PRO A 192 -3.77 -0.21 23.28
C PRO A 192 -4.06 0.19 24.72
N ILE A 193 -5.31 0.55 25.00
CA ILE A 193 -5.77 0.99 26.32
C ILE A 193 -7.23 0.58 26.55
N THR A 194 -7.60 0.39 27.82
CA THR A 194 -8.99 0.07 28.18
C THR A 194 -9.97 1.10 27.66
N GLY A 195 -11.03 0.65 27.00
CA GLY A 195 -12.05 1.51 26.37
C GLY A 195 -11.80 1.81 24.90
N TYR A 196 -10.61 1.49 24.35
CA TYR A 196 -10.35 1.61 22.92
C TYR A 196 -11.27 0.68 22.11
N GLN A 197 -11.91 1.24 21.07
CA GLN A 197 -12.81 0.52 20.19
C GLN A 197 -12.05 0.10 18.94
N LYS A 198 -11.72 -1.19 18.80
CA LYS A 198 -11.05 -1.71 17.60
C LYS A 198 -11.82 -1.35 16.34
N GLN A 199 -11.10 -0.81 15.38
CA GLN A 199 -11.62 -0.44 14.07
C GLN A 199 -11.42 -1.58 13.07
N SER A 200 -12.38 -1.77 12.19
CA SER A 200 -12.23 -2.67 11.04
C SER A 200 -13.14 -2.25 9.89
N GLN A 201 -12.67 -2.49 8.66
CA GLN A 201 -13.44 -2.21 7.45
C GLN A 201 -13.07 -3.21 6.35
N VAL A 202 -14.00 -3.37 5.42
CA VAL A 202 -13.79 -4.08 4.15
C VAL A 202 -14.39 -3.23 3.05
N ALA A 203 -13.59 -2.92 2.04
CA ALA A 203 -14.02 -2.17 0.87
C ALA A 203 -13.80 -2.99 -0.40
N VAL A 204 -14.69 -2.81 -1.37
CA VAL A 204 -14.61 -3.43 -2.69
C VAL A 204 -14.74 -2.38 -3.77
N GLY A 205 -14.19 -2.65 -4.95
CA GLY A 205 -14.25 -1.69 -6.03
C GLY A 205 -13.80 -2.20 -7.38
N GLY A 206 -13.80 -1.30 -8.37
CA GLY A 206 -13.34 -1.54 -9.72
C GLY A 206 -12.14 -0.70 -10.07
N LEU A 207 -11.23 -1.25 -10.87
CA LEU A 207 -10.03 -0.61 -11.38
C LEU A 207 -10.03 -0.60 -12.90
N ILE A 208 -9.59 0.53 -13.47
CA ILE A 208 -9.22 0.68 -14.86
C ILE A 208 -7.81 1.28 -14.92
N GLY A 209 -6.99 0.80 -15.84
CA GLY A 209 -5.64 1.32 -16.08
C GLY A 209 -5.30 1.37 -17.57
N HIS A 210 -4.31 2.19 -17.92
CA HIS A 210 -3.76 2.26 -19.26
C HIS A 210 -2.25 2.44 -19.23
N ASN A 211 -1.57 1.67 -20.07
CA ASN A 211 -0.12 1.76 -20.28
C ASN A 211 0.16 2.69 -21.48
N PHE A 212 0.75 3.85 -21.22
CA PHE A 212 1.16 4.83 -22.24
C PHE A 212 2.59 4.60 -22.74
N GLY A 213 3.24 3.50 -22.37
CA GLY A 213 4.64 3.21 -22.63
C GLY A 213 5.55 3.76 -21.52
N PRO A 214 5.83 5.08 -21.47
CA PRO A 214 6.68 5.63 -20.41
C PRO A 214 5.99 5.72 -19.02
N ALA A 215 4.67 5.60 -18.98
CA ALA A 215 3.89 5.70 -17.76
C ALA A 215 2.69 4.74 -17.79
N ILE A 216 2.37 4.18 -16.63
CA ILE A 216 1.10 3.47 -16.42
C ILE A 216 0.25 4.33 -15.50
N LEU A 217 -0.98 4.60 -15.92
CA LEU A 217 -2.00 5.28 -15.11
C LEU A 217 -3.08 4.27 -14.71
N GLN A 218 -3.51 4.32 -13.45
CA GLN A 218 -4.62 3.54 -12.94
C GLN A 218 -5.57 4.47 -12.18
N ALA A 219 -6.87 4.25 -12.35
CA ALA A 219 -7.93 4.86 -11.55
C ALA A 219 -8.83 3.76 -11.01
N TYR A 220 -9.28 3.89 -9.76
CA TYR A 220 -10.20 2.95 -9.16
C TYR A 220 -11.10 3.63 -8.13
N LEU A 221 -12.28 3.08 -7.97
CA LEU A 221 -13.27 3.50 -6.98
C LEU A 221 -13.54 2.34 -6.05
N THR A 222 -13.52 2.61 -4.74
CA THR A 222 -13.86 1.61 -3.72
C THR A 222 -14.94 2.17 -2.80
N THR A 223 -15.77 1.28 -2.27
CA THR A 223 -16.75 1.60 -1.24
C THR A 223 -16.74 0.54 -0.15
N ASP A 224 -16.92 0.95 1.10
CA ASP A 224 -17.04 0.04 2.22
C ASP A 224 -18.31 -0.80 2.10
N VAL A 225 -18.14 -2.12 2.20
CA VAL A 225 -19.23 -3.09 2.33
C VAL A 225 -19.40 -3.56 3.77
N TYR A 226 -18.39 -3.32 4.59
CA TYR A 226 -18.40 -3.55 6.04
C TYR A 226 -17.56 -2.48 6.73
N GLU A 227 -18.06 -1.99 7.85
CA GLU A 227 -17.38 -1.02 8.70
C GLU A 227 -17.73 -1.28 10.17
N LYS A 228 -16.76 -1.07 11.04
CA LYS A 228 -16.93 -1.11 12.50
C LYS A 228 -16.04 -0.06 13.15
N ASN A 229 -16.65 0.84 13.91
CA ASN A 229 -16.00 1.90 14.71
C ASN A 229 -15.17 2.93 13.91
N TYR A 230 -15.33 2.99 12.59
CA TYR A 230 -14.75 4.05 11.77
C TYR A 230 -15.68 5.27 11.61
N GLY A 231 -16.92 5.17 12.06
CA GLY A 231 -17.90 6.26 12.03
C GLY A 231 -18.62 6.39 10.68
N GLY A 232 -18.89 5.26 10.01
CA GLY A 232 -19.66 5.17 8.77
C GLY A 232 -18.86 4.64 7.58
N HIS A 233 -19.59 4.39 6.49
CA HIS A 233 -19.00 3.85 5.27
C HIS A 233 -18.22 4.91 4.51
N ASP A 234 -17.05 4.53 3.99
CA ASP A 234 -16.19 5.35 3.15
C ASP A 234 -16.38 4.98 1.67
N THR A 235 -16.48 5.99 0.81
CA THR A 235 -16.37 5.83 -0.65
C THR A 235 -15.18 6.64 -1.12
N ARG A 236 -14.27 5.99 -1.87
CA ARG A 236 -12.94 6.52 -2.13
C ARG A 236 -12.55 6.38 -3.59
N LEU A 237 -12.17 7.51 -4.20
CA LEU A 237 -11.56 7.55 -5.52
C LEU A 237 -10.04 7.48 -5.37
N TRP A 238 -9.42 6.67 -6.21
CA TRP A 238 -7.97 6.48 -6.25
C TRP A 238 -7.42 6.80 -7.63
N GLY A 239 -6.22 7.38 -7.64
CA GLY A 239 -5.42 7.56 -8.83
C GLY A 239 -4.00 7.06 -8.58
N ARG A 240 -3.41 6.40 -9.57
CA ARG A 240 -2.00 5.97 -9.48
C ARG A 240 -1.28 6.26 -10.77
N VAL A 241 -0.05 6.73 -10.64
CA VAL A 241 0.95 6.80 -11.70
C VAL A 241 2.13 5.90 -11.36
N ILE A 242 2.61 5.14 -12.34
CA ILE A 242 3.81 4.30 -12.24
C ILE A 242 4.75 4.74 -13.35
N LEU A 243 5.95 5.16 -12.97
CA LEU A 243 6.99 5.64 -13.88
C LEU A 243 8.26 4.80 -13.68
N PRO A 244 8.69 3.99 -14.66
CA PRO A 244 10.04 3.46 -14.67
C PRO A 244 11.00 4.62 -14.98
N LEU A 245 11.73 5.10 -13.96
CA LEU A 245 12.71 6.19 -14.13
C LEU A 245 13.96 5.69 -14.85
N TRP A 246 14.32 4.46 -14.60
CA TRP A 246 15.40 3.75 -15.25
C TRP A 246 15.15 2.24 -15.16
N THR A 247 15.43 1.51 -16.23
CA THR A 247 15.42 0.05 -16.27
C THR A 247 16.72 -0.45 -16.89
N ALA A 248 17.28 -1.50 -16.32
CA ALA A 248 18.44 -2.16 -16.92
C ALA A 248 18.07 -2.71 -18.30
N PRO A 249 18.97 -2.60 -19.29
CA PRO A 249 18.77 -3.24 -20.58
C PRO A 249 18.49 -4.74 -20.41
N THR A 250 17.45 -5.26 -21.04
CA THR A 250 17.22 -6.70 -21.13
C THR A 250 18.39 -7.32 -21.89
N ALA A 251 19.06 -8.30 -21.29
CA ALA A 251 20.10 -9.05 -22.00
C ALA A 251 19.52 -9.61 -23.31
N PRO A 252 20.20 -9.43 -24.44
CA PRO A 252 19.74 -10.03 -25.69
C PRO A 252 19.61 -11.56 -25.49
N PRO A 253 18.62 -12.21 -26.11
CA PRO A 253 18.49 -13.65 -26.01
C PRO A 253 19.81 -14.29 -26.40
N VAL A 254 20.32 -15.16 -25.52
CA VAL A 254 21.54 -15.93 -25.79
C VAL A 254 21.30 -16.73 -27.07
N ALA A 255 22.01 -16.37 -28.13
CA ALA A 255 21.91 -17.10 -29.40
C ALA A 255 22.21 -18.58 -29.10
N THR A 256 21.23 -19.43 -29.29
CA THR A 256 21.41 -20.89 -29.17
C THR A 256 22.51 -21.30 -30.14
N PRO A 257 23.60 -21.96 -29.71
CA PRO A 257 24.62 -22.38 -30.62
C PRO A 257 24.00 -23.31 -31.67
N LEU A 258 24.06 -22.92 -32.95
CA LEU A 258 23.69 -23.79 -34.04
C LEU A 258 24.76 -24.92 -34.11
N TYR A 259 24.49 -26.05 -33.44
CA TYR A 259 25.23 -27.24 -33.69
C TYR A 259 25.00 -27.68 -35.14
N ARG A 260 25.94 -27.35 -36.04
CA ARG A 260 26.04 -28.06 -37.33
C ARG A 260 26.46 -29.48 -37.02
N LYS A 261 25.62 -30.45 -37.39
CA LYS A 261 26.02 -31.85 -37.58
C LYS A 261 26.84 -31.99 -38.85
#